data_96057ba22d21ce35aa20b659a78759c0
#
_entry.id   96057ba22d21ce35aa20b659a78759c0
#
_cell.length_a   1.000
_cell.length_b   1.000
_cell.length_c   1.000
_cell.angle_alpha   90.00
_cell.angle_beta   90.00
_cell.angle_gamma   90.00
#
_symmetry.space_group_name_H-M   'P 1'
#
loop_
_entity.id
_entity.type
_entity.pdbx_description
1 polymer ?
#
loop_
_entity_poly.entity_id
_entity_poly.type
_entity_poly.pdbx_seq_one_letter_code
_entity_poly.pdbx_strand_id
1 'polypeptide(L)'
;MSLKSVVVDLYIWDGTISDQPITPAYTINKSVISGQTNITLEIAELVRDYFTITFNNDYNSIARYVRTVVSSFDDSDEPFDTNPIVTDYVALDGYGYFEEGANPELDRHALISSTDIYIPEGTVGKFPIFAEGVGKVIIDGVTTQIIDGGSTGADNTTTPPSLASNPKVQYVTIPADKSLIQVFDTDDSTIKKTITITNICEPKYTTFKVTFVNKFGAFEDLYFFKKTSEVTNVTDELFKKNIITNTSSNYNTYENQKGRINVNAQTSLTMNTGYVSEVMNQTIEELFYSENVYIRYENKTLAIIPK
;
A
#
# COMPACT_ATOMS: atom_id res chain seq x y z
N MET A 1 24.49 29.80 25.44
CA MET A 1 24.01 29.47 24.11
C MET A 1 22.67 28.74 24.28
N SER A 2 21.62 29.25 23.67
CA SER A 2 20.33 28.59 23.64
C SER A 2 20.00 28.28 22.17
N LEU A 3 19.27 27.17 21.93
CA LEU A 3 18.81 26.79 20.60
C LEU A 3 17.81 27.85 20.09
N LYS A 4 18.08 28.46 18.94
CA LYS A 4 17.21 29.44 18.28
C LYS A 4 16.37 28.82 17.16
N SER A 5 17.04 28.08 16.29
CA SER A 5 16.37 27.49 15.12
C SER A 5 17.03 26.20 14.66
N VAL A 6 16.28 25.43 13.86
CA VAL A 6 16.79 24.27 13.14
C VAL A 6 16.45 24.40 11.67
N VAL A 7 17.36 23.93 10.84
CA VAL A 7 17.13 23.66 9.42
C VAL A 7 17.17 22.17 9.23
N VAL A 8 16.13 21.62 8.61
CA VAL A 8 16.01 20.19 8.30
C VAL A 8 15.96 20.02 6.80
N ASP A 9 16.98 19.39 6.24
CA ASP A 9 16.99 18.93 4.86
C ASP A 9 16.44 17.51 4.82
N LEU A 10 15.34 17.33 4.08
CA LEU A 10 14.64 16.07 3.93
C LEU A 10 14.89 15.50 2.53
N TYR A 11 15.52 14.33 2.49
CA TYR A 11 15.77 13.57 1.27
C TYR A 11 14.83 12.38 1.21
N ILE A 12 14.22 12.14 0.06
CA ILE A 12 13.25 11.05 -0.15
C ILE A 12 13.56 10.42 -1.50
N TRP A 13 13.74 9.08 -1.54
CA TRP A 13 14.04 8.36 -2.78
C TRP A 13 13.67 6.87 -2.72
N ASP A 14 13.71 6.22 -3.86
CA ASP A 14 13.64 4.78 -4.03
C ASP A 14 14.96 4.22 -4.59
N GLY A 15 15.09 2.89 -4.67
CA GLY A 15 16.28 2.26 -5.17
C GLY A 15 17.27 1.84 -4.08
N THR A 16 18.53 2.23 -4.22
CA THR A 16 19.61 1.91 -3.27
C THR A 16 20.14 3.16 -2.58
N ILE A 17 21.03 2.97 -1.60
CA ILE A 17 21.65 4.13 -0.92
C ILE A 17 22.41 5.05 -1.88
N SER A 18 23.02 4.49 -2.92
CA SER A 18 23.75 5.28 -3.93
C SER A 18 22.85 6.15 -4.80
N ASP A 19 21.55 5.90 -4.78
CA ASP A 19 20.56 6.66 -5.54
C ASP A 19 20.05 7.89 -4.76
N GLN A 20 20.58 8.16 -3.55
CA GLN A 20 20.24 9.35 -2.79
C GLN A 20 20.40 10.61 -3.65
N PRO A 21 19.38 11.46 -3.77
CA PRO A 21 19.48 12.72 -4.51
C PRO A 21 20.52 13.66 -3.87
N ILE A 22 21.20 14.46 -4.71
CA ILE A 22 22.18 15.43 -4.25
C ILE A 22 21.48 16.61 -3.53
N THR A 23 20.26 16.95 -4.00
CA THR A 23 19.47 18.05 -3.44
C THR A 23 18.35 17.48 -2.58
N PRO A 24 18.06 18.09 -1.41
CA PRO A 24 16.94 17.67 -0.60
C PRO A 24 15.60 17.88 -1.34
N ALA A 25 14.64 17.04 -1.06
CA ALA A 25 13.27 17.18 -1.53
C ALA A 25 12.61 18.42 -0.88
N TYR A 26 12.91 18.64 0.41
CA TYR A 26 12.45 19.78 1.18
C TYR A 26 13.55 20.30 2.09
N THR A 27 13.61 21.64 2.26
CA THR A 27 14.38 22.30 3.31
C THR A 27 13.40 23.05 4.21
N ILE A 28 13.34 22.66 5.48
CA ILE A 28 12.39 23.20 6.46
C ILE A 28 13.17 23.98 7.49
N ASN A 29 12.82 25.25 7.67
CA ASN A 29 13.39 26.10 8.72
C ASN A 29 12.33 26.34 9.80
N LYS A 30 12.67 26.05 11.06
CA LYS A 30 11.79 26.24 12.21
C LYS A 30 12.52 26.83 13.39
N SER A 31 11.94 27.88 13.96
CA SER A 31 12.49 28.56 15.15
C SER A 31 11.84 28.03 16.42
N VAL A 32 12.59 28.08 17.52
CA VAL A 32 12.08 27.76 18.86
C VAL A 32 11.04 28.80 19.27
N ILE A 33 9.91 28.33 19.77
CA ILE A 33 8.86 29.17 20.33
C ILE A 33 9.30 29.56 21.76
N SER A 34 9.13 30.82 22.12
CA SER A 34 9.51 31.33 23.47
C SER A 34 8.94 30.44 24.58
N GLY A 35 9.83 29.99 25.48
CA GLY A 35 9.49 29.07 26.57
C GLY A 35 9.53 27.57 26.23
N GLN A 36 9.87 27.23 25.00
CA GLN A 36 10.11 25.82 24.59
C GLN A 36 11.62 25.55 24.46
N THR A 37 12.02 24.33 24.73
CA THR A 37 13.41 23.84 24.63
C THR A 37 13.59 22.79 23.53
N ASN A 38 12.51 22.46 22.81
CA ASN A 38 12.50 21.46 21.76
C ASN A 38 11.73 21.98 20.53
N ILE A 39 12.06 21.41 19.39
CA ILE A 39 11.37 21.63 18.11
C ILE A 39 10.88 20.29 17.60
N THR A 40 9.58 20.21 17.31
CA THR A 40 8.97 19.02 16.69
C THR A 40 8.58 19.34 15.27
N LEU A 41 8.89 18.44 14.34
CA LEU A 41 8.53 18.53 12.93
C LEU A 41 7.76 17.28 12.53
N GLU A 42 6.62 17.49 11.90
CA GLU A 42 5.87 16.43 11.24
C GLU A 42 6.36 16.34 9.79
N ILE A 43 6.85 15.16 9.38
CA ILE A 43 7.40 14.94 8.04
C ILE A 43 6.61 13.89 7.24
N ALA A 44 5.68 13.17 7.87
CA ALA A 44 4.98 12.05 7.25
C ALA A 44 4.20 12.46 6.00
N GLU A 45 3.46 13.57 6.06
CA GLU A 45 2.70 14.09 4.92
C GLU A 45 3.60 14.49 3.74
N LEU A 46 4.78 15.06 4.03
CA LEU A 46 5.75 15.42 2.99
C LEU A 46 6.34 14.19 2.31
N VAL A 47 6.56 13.12 3.07
CA VAL A 47 7.05 11.85 2.54
C VAL A 47 5.95 11.16 1.71
N ARG A 48 4.69 11.28 2.15
CA ARG A 48 3.54 10.68 1.48
C ARG A 48 3.39 11.15 0.03
N ASP A 49 3.70 12.40 -0.28
CA ASP A 49 3.65 12.97 -1.63
C ASP A 49 4.60 12.25 -2.62
N TYR A 50 5.57 11.50 -2.13
CA TYR A 50 6.55 10.77 -2.94
C TYR A 50 6.15 9.31 -3.23
N PHE A 51 5.04 8.84 -2.69
CA PHE A 51 4.54 7.52 -3.03
C PHE A 51 3.79 7.55 -4.36
N THR A 52 4.33 6.83 -5.34
CA THR A 52 3.63 6.54 -6.59
C THR A 52 3.34 5.05 -6.62
N ILE A 53 2.11 4.68 -6.29
CA ILE A 53 1.71 3.29 -6.17
C ILE A 53 1.03 2.85 -7.45
N THR A 54 1.61 1.85 -8.10
CA THR A 54 1.04 1.19 -9.27
C THR A 54 1.14 -0.31 -9.08
N PHE A 55 0.13 -1.04 -9.51
CA PHE A 55 0.11 -2.49 -9.43
C PHE A 55 -0.36 -3.10 -10.75
N ASN A 56 0.47 -3.94 -11.31
CA ASN A 56 0.13 -4.75 -12.50
C ASN A 56 0.43 -6.22 -12.25
N ASN A 57 -0.03 -6.75 -11.11
CA ASN A 57 0.24 -8.10 -10.63
C ASN A 57 1.71 -8.38 -10.26
N ASP A 58 2.49 -7.31 -10.04
CA ASP A 58 3.87 -7.37 -9.58
C ASP A 58 3.94 -6.92 -8.12
N TYR A 59 4.34 -7.83 -7.22
CA TYR A 59 4.42 -7.56 -5.79
C TYR A 59 5.80 -7.00 -5.45
N ASN A 60 5.99 -5.72 -5.70
CA ASN A 60 7.21 -5.00 -5.38
C ASN A 60 7.05 -4.20 -4.08
N SER A 61 8.14 -3.96 -3.39
CA SER A 61 8.16 -3.03 -2.27
C SER A 61 7.82 -1.63 -2.76
N ILE A 62 6.88 -0.98 -2.08
CA ILE A 62 6.51 0.42 -2.33
C ILE A 62 7.13 1.37 -1.31
N ALA A 63 8.02 0.85 -0.45
CA ALA A 63 8.72 1.65 0.55
C ALA A 63 9.60 2.74 -0.07
N ARG A 64 9.86 3.81 0.72
CA ARG A 64 10.78 4.90 0.36
C ARG A 64 11.86 5.03 1.41
N TYR A 65 13.07 5.35 0.97
CA TYR A 65 14.13 5.84 1.86
C TYR A 65 13.85 7.29 2.22
N VAL A 66 14.09 7.62 3.47
CA VAL A 66 13.98 8.98 3.99
C VAL A 66 15.22 9.27 4.81
N ARG A 67 15.91 10.34 4.49
CA ARG A 67 17.04 10.87 5.29
C ARG A 67 16.71 12.27 5.74
N THR A 68 16.86 12.51 7.03
CA THR A 68 16.83 13.85 7.60
C THR A 68 18.24 14.29 7.98
N VAL A 69 18.62 15.50 7.58
CA VAL A 69 19.85 16.16 7.99
C VAL A 69 19.46 17.40 8.76
N VAL A 70 19.67 17.39 10.07
CA VAL A 70 19.24 18.44 10.98
C VAL A 70 20.44 19.29 11.38
N SER A 71 20.42 20.56 11.01
CA SER A 71 21.39 21.58 11.42
C SER A 71 20.72 22.49 12.43
N SER A 72 21.36 22.72 13.57
CA SER A 72 20.89 23.57 14.68
C SER A 72 21.70 24.84 14.77
N PHE A 73 21.04 25.94 15.14
CA PHE A 73 21.66 27.29 15.24
C PHE A 73 21.31 27.95 16.57
N ASP A 74 22.26 28.69 17.10
CA ASP A 74 22.12 29.46 18.33
C ASP A 74 21.55 30.88 18.08
N ASP A 75 21.46 31.65 19.15
CA ASP A 75 20.95 33.04 19.12
C ASP A 75 21.79 34.00 18.26
N SER A 76 23.04 33.64 17.92
CA SER A 76 23.95 34.38 17.06
C SER A 76 23.98 33.93 15.63
N ASP A 77 23.10 32.96 15.26
CA ASP A 77 23.06 32.26 13.98
C ASP A 77 24.33 31.43 13.68
N GLU A 78 25.07 31.06 14.75
CA GLU A 78 26.19 30.14 14.64
C GLU A 78 25.71 28.68 14.84
N PRO A 79 26.38 27.70 14.21
CA PRO A 79 26.04 26.31 14.43
C PRO A 79 26.05 25.93 15.90
N PHE A 80 24.92 25.44 16.42
CA PHE A 80 24.80 24.99 17.81
C PHE A 80 25.56 23.66 18.02
N ASP A 81 25.49 22.75 17.03
CA ASP A 81 26.23 21.50 16.97
C ASP A 81 27.31 21.56 15.88
N THR A 82 28.45 20.93 16.14
CA THR A 82 29.60 20.94 15.22
C THR A 82 29.29 20.22 13.91
N ASN A 83 28.42 19.19 13.97
CA ASN A 83 27.98 18.42 12.81
C ASN A 83 26.46 18.31 12.79
N PRO A 84 25.85 18.31 11.60
CA PRO A 84 24.43 17.99 11.46
C PRO A 84 24.10 16.59 11.98
N ILE A 85 22.92 16.45 12.57
CA ILE A 85 22.38 15.13 12.94
C ILE A 85 21.75 14.51 11.72
N VAL A 86 22.24 13.33 11.33
CA VAL A 86 21.71 12.56 10.19
C VAL A 86 20.94 11.36 10.72
N THR A 87 19.70 11.20 10.27
CA THR A 87 18.88 10.04 10.63
C THR A 87 18.23 9.46 9.38
N ASP A 88 18.29 8.15 9.26
CA ASP A 88 17.71 7.39 8.14
C ASP A 88 16.48 6.62 8.59
N TYR A 89 15.45 6.62 7.74
CA TYR A 89 14.20 5.90 7.94
C TYR A 89 13.82 5.15 6.68
N VAL A 90 12.96 4.16 6.84
CA VAL A 90 12.16 3.57 5.76
C VAL A 90 10.71 3.95 5.99
N ALA A 91 10.09 4.57 5.01
CA ALA A 91 8.69 4.94 5.04
C ALA A 91 7.84 3.96 4.24
N LEU A 92 6.69 3.62 4.77
CA LEU A 92 5.64 2.83 4.14
C LEU A 92 4.38 3.68 4.05
N ASP A 93 3.61 3.54 2.95
CA ASP A 93 2.32 4.22 2.79
C ASP A 93 1.23 3.49 3.58
N GLY A 94 1.41 3.48 4.89
CA GLY A 94 0.49 2.89 5.85
C GLY A 94 -0.32 3.96 6.60
N TYR A 95 -1.28 3.51 7.40
CA TYR A 95 -2.08 4.38 8.26
C TYR A 95 -2.42 3.70 9.57
N GLY A 96 -2.65 4.49 10.61
CA GLY A 96 -3.20 4.04 11.90
C GLY A 96 -4.63 4.52 12.08
N TYR A 97 -5.36 3.87 12.94
CA TYR A 97 -6.66 4.37 13.38
C TYR A 97 -6.48 5.36 14.52
N PHE A 98 -7.23 6.46 14.48
CA PHE A 98 -7.13 7.52 15.51
C PHE A 98 -7.36 7.00 16.93
N GLU A 99 -8.28 6.06 17.08
CA GLU A 99 -8.63 5.41 18.36
C GLU A 99 -7.52 4.51 18.92
N GLU A 100 -6.61 4.04 18.11
CA GLU A 100 -5.45 3.26 18.55
C GLU A 100 -4.39 4.15 19.23
N GLY A 101 -4.38 5.45 18.93
CA GLY A 101 -3.46 6.43 19.51
C GLY A 101 -2.00 6.25 19.11
N ALA A 102 -1.71 5.38 18.15
CA ALA A 102 -0.38 5.07 17.66
C ALA A 102 -0.41 4.61 16.19
N ASN A 103 0.72 4.71 15.52
CA ASN A 103 0.90 4.08 14.21
C ASN A 103 0.95 2.54 14.35
N PRO A 104 0.63 1.79 13.27
CA PRO A 104 0.75 0.35 13.27
C PRO A 104 2.14 -0.12 13.67
N GLU A 105 2.21 -1.07 14.59
CA GLU A 105 3.46 -1.71 14.96
C GLU A 105 3.93 -2.68 13.86
N LEU A 106 5.19 -2.56 13.44
CA LEU A 106 5.80 -3.44 12.46
C LEU A 106 6.57 -4.60 13.08
N ASP A 107 6.66 -4.68 14.40
CA ASP A 107 7.39 -5.70 15.15
C ASP A 107 6.81 -7.11 15.00
N ARG A 108 5.62 -7.22 14.44
CA ARG A 108 4.95 -8.50 14.15
C ARG A 108 5.41 -9.14 12.86
N HIS A 109 6.12 -8.40 12.04
CA HIS A 109 6.81 -8.83 10.82
C HIS A 109 5.92 -9.35 9.69
N ALA A 110 4.70 -9.82 9.95
CA ALA A 110 3.71 -10.11 8.91
C ALA A 110 2.82 -8.88 8.71
N LEU A 111 2.88 -8.27 7.54
CA LEU A 111 2.16 -7.02 7.22
C LEU A 111 0.73 -7.30 6.79
N ILE A 112 0.00 -8.09 7.58
CA ILE A 112 -1.43 -8.37 7.41
C ILE A 112 -2.10 -8.35 8.78
N SER A 113 -3.32 -7.88 8.85
CA SER A 113 -4.09 -7.79 10.09
C SER A 113 -4.69 -9.14 10.49
N SER A 114 -5.23 -9.87 9.53
CA SER A 114 -5.85 -11.17 9.78
C SER A 114 -4.83 -12.26 10.14
N THR A 115 -5.26 -13.21 10.95
CA THR A 115 -4.55 -14.49 11.18
C THR A 115 -5.04 -15.61 10.26
N ASP A 116 -6.05 -15.32 9.43
CA ASP A 116 -6.61 -16.26 8.46
C ASP A 116 -6.49 -15.68 7.05
N ILE A 117 -6.06 -16.51 6.10
CA ILE A 117 -6.02 -16.20 4.68
C ILE A 117 -6.89 -17.20 3.94
N TYR A 118 -7.73 -16.72 3.04
CA TYR A 118 -8.59 -17.57 2.19
C TYR A 118 -8.09 -17.50 0.75
N ILE A 119 -7.70 -18.63 0.18
CA ILE A 119 -7.13 -18.74 -1.16
C ILE A 119 -7.92 -19.79 -1.96
N PRO A 120 -8.15 -19.56 -3.28
CA PRO A 120 -8.73 -20.62 -4.12
C PRO A 120 -7.82 -21.85 -4.16
N GLU A 121 -8.42 -23.05 -4.07
CA GLU A 121 -7.71 -24.33 -4.21
C GLU A 121 -6.86 -24.34 -5.49
N GLY A 122 -5.65 -24.88 -5.43
CA GLY A 122 -4.71 -24.91 -6.55
C GLY A 122 -4.06 -23.56 -6.91
N THR A 123 -4.31 -22.49 -6.16
CA THR A 123 -3.78 -21.15 -6.46
C THR A 123 -2.54 -20.85 -5.63
N VAL A 124 -1.56 -20.22 -6.27
CA VAL A 124 -0.37 -19.66 -5.60
C VAL A 124 -0.71 -18.27 -5.08
N GLY A 125 -0.54 -18.08 -3.78
CA GLY A 125 -0.75 -16.78 -3.11
C GLY A 125 0.54 -16.02 -2.85
N LYS A 126 0.38 -14.81 -2.35
CA LYS A 126 1.46 -13.96 -1.84
C LYS A 126 1.05 -13.37 -0.50
N PHE A 127 2.01 -13.21 0.41
CA PHE A 127 1.76 -12.41 1.59
C PHE A 127 2.96 -11.52 1.92
N PRO A 128 2.71 -10.30 2.42
CA PRO A 128 3.76 -9.34 2.72
C PRO A 128 4.36 -9.57 4.11
N ILE A 129 5.67 -9.38 4.20
CA ILE A 129 6.41 -9.36 5.47
C ILE A 129 7.29 -8.13 5.53
N PHE A 130 7.54 -7.62 6.75
CA PHE A 130 8.61 -6.69 7.03
C PHE A 130 9.84 -7.49 7.44
N ALA A 131 10.90 -7.45 6.62
CA ALA A 131 12.03 -8.37 6.73
C ALA A 131 12.88 -8.15 7.99
N GLU A 132 12.90 -6.93 8.54
CA GLU A 132 13.66 -6.61 9.75
C GLU A 132 13.17 -7.44 10.93
N GLY A 133 14.09 -8.14 11.57
CA GLY A 133 13.78 -9.03 12.69
C GLY A 133 13.11 -10.36 12.31
N VAL A 134 13.08 -10.72 11.02
CA VAL A 134 12.62 -12.03 10.54
C VAL A 134 13.79 -12.86 10.04
N GLY A 135 13.97 -14.06 10.56
CA GLY A 135 14.98 -15.02 10.07
C GLY A 135 14.44 -15.89 8.94
N LYS A 136 13.26 -16.46 9.13
CA LYS A 136 12.64 -17.34 8.13
C LYS A 136 11.13 -17.38 8.20
N VAL A 137 10.55 -17.84 7.12
CA VAL A 137 9.12 -18.20 7.04
C VAL A 137 9.01 -19.68 6.68
N ILE A 138 8.18 -20.42 7.41
CA ILE A 138 7.89 -21.82 7.13
C ILE A 138 6.44 -21.95 6.71
N ILE A 139 6.21 -22.55 5.54
CA ILE A 139 4.88 -22.84 5.01
C ILE A 139 4.73 -24.34 4.84
N ASP A 140 3.96 -24.99 5.73
CA ASP A 140 3.79 -26.44 5.79
C ASP A 140 5.11 -27.21 5.63
N GLY A 141 6.12 -26.83 6.42
CA GLY A 141 7.44 -27.46 6.43
C GLY A 141 8.41 -26.99 5.34
N VAL A 142 7.98 -26.14 4.40
CA VAL A 142 8.86 -25.54 3.40
C VAL A 142 9.41 -24.22 3.94
N THR A 143 10.73 -24.14 4.08
CA THR A 143 11.42 -22.98 4.63
C THR A 143 11.83 -22.00 3.54
N THR A 144 11.54 -20.74 3.75
CA THR A 144 12.06 -19.60 2.98
C THR A 144 12.88 -18.73 3.93
N GLN A 145 14.17 -18.58 3.68
CA GLN A 145 15.04 -17.68 4.42
C GLN A 145 14.73 -16.24 4.04
N ILE A 146 14.67 -15.36 5.01
CA ILE A 146 14.46 -13.94 4.85
C ILE A 146 15.77 -13.22 5.13
N ILE A 147 16.15 -12.35 4.20
CA ILE A 147 17.38 -11.56 4.33
C ILE A 147 16.95 -10.10 4.41
N ASP A 148 17.22 -9.50 5.56
CA ASP A 148 17.00 -8.06 5.74
C ASP A 148 18.03 -7.26 4.91
N GLY A 149 17.57 -6.25 4.20
CA GLY A 149 18.40 -5.38 3.35
C GLY A 149 19.25 -4.35 4.10
N GLY A 150 19.40 -4.46 5.40
CA GLY A 150 20.14 -3.55 6.27
C GLY A 150 19.25 -2.95 7.35
N SER A 151 19.85 -2.39 8.42
CA SER A 151 19.10 -1.81 9.52
C SER A 151 18.58 -0.40 9.19
N THR A 152 17.35 -0.13 9.58
CA THR A 152 16.84 1.24 9.76
C THR A 152 17.33 1.68 11.13
N GLY A 153 18.55 2.17 11.21
CA GLY A 153 19.08 2.39 12.52
C GLY A 153 18.72 3.72 13.12
N ALA A 154 18.35 3.68 14.36
CA ALA A 154 18.62 4.77 15.29
C ALA A 154 20.13 4.93 15.56
N ASP A 155 20.96 4.02 15.12
CA ASP A 155 22.40 4.14 15.17
C ASP A 155 22.91 4.75 13.84
N ASN A 156 23.31 5.99 13.88
CA ASN A 156 23.83 6.79 12.78
C ASN A 156 25.05 6.18 12.04
N THR A 157 25.35 4.92 12.24
CA THR A 157 26.54 4.27 11.73
C THR A 157 26.25 3.26 10.63
N THR A 158 24.99 2.93 10.39
CA THR A 158 24.62 1.90 9.44
C THR A 158 24.29 2.44 8.08
N THR A 159 24.77 1.74 7.08
CA THR A 159 24.40 1.95 5.69
C THR A 159 22.89 1.78 5.55
N PRO A 160 22.15 2.75 4.97
CA PRO A 160 20.74 2.58 4.69
C PRO A 160 20.45 1.28 3.96
N PRO A 161 19.30 0.65 4.20
CA PRO A 161 18.97 -0.63 3.59
C PRO A 161 18.88 -0.50 2.06
N SER A 162 19.31 -1.53 1.34
CA SER A 162 19.14 -1.59 -0.10
C SER A 162 17.71 -2.04 -0.42
N LEU A 163 16.87 -1.15 -0.93
CA LEU A 163 15.51 -1.48 -1.38
C LEU A 163 15.50 -2.29 -2.69
N ALA A 164 16.56 -2.19 -3.51
CA ALA A 164 16.61 -2.86 -4.79
C ALA A 164 16.97 -4.34 -4.68
N SER A 165 17.99 -4.68 -3.85
CA SER A 165 18.49 -6.05 -3.72
C SER A 165 17.79 -6.85 -2.63
N ASN A 166 17.56 -6.24 -1.46
CA ASN A 166 16.90 -6.85 -0.32
C ASN A 166 15.96 -5.82 0.31
N PRO A 167 14.75 -5.67 -0.21
CA PRO A 167 13.80 -4.69 0.30
C PRO A 167 13.34 -5.04 1.71
N LYS A 168 13.00 -4.01 2.50
CA LYS A 168 12.39 -4.20 3.83
C LYS A 168 11.03 -4.87 3.75
N VAL A 169 10.22 -4.54 2.74
CA VAL A 169 8.95 -5.23 2.46
C VAL A 169 9.22 -6.31 1.42
N GLN A 170 9.00 -7.55 1.79
CA GLN A 170 9.16 -8.71 0.91
C GLN A 170 7.85 -9.48 0.80
N TYR A 171 7.64 -10.13 -0.34
CA TYR A 171 6.44 -10.93 -0.60
C TYR A 171 6.80 -12.40 -0.69
N VAL A 172 6.42 -13.15 0.35
CA VAL A 172 6.64 -14.59 0.39
C VAL A 172 5.59 -15.28 -0.47
N THR A 173 6.02 -16.23 -1.29
CA THR A 173 5.13 -17.04 -2.11
C THR A 173 4.50 -18.12 -1.26
N ILE A 174 3.16 -18.18 -1.27
CA ILE A 174 2.39 -19.27 -0.68
C ILE A 174 2.15 -20.29 -1.79
N PRO A 175 2.79 -21.47 -1.75
CA PRO A 175 2.51 -22.52 -2.73
C PRO A 175 1.05 -22.95 -2.65
N ALA A 176 0.52 -23.51 -3.73
CA ALA A 176 -0.86 -24.02 -3.76
C ALA A 176 -1.12 -25.08 -2.67
N ASP A 177 -2.34 -25.09 -2.15
CA ASP A 177 -2.87 -26.11 -1.23
C ASP A 177 -2.07 -26.23 0.09
N LYS A 178 -1.54 -25.12 0.58
CA LYS A 178 -0.92 -25.02 1.90
C LYS A 178 -1.93 -24.60 2.95
N SER A 179 -1.64 -24.93 4.22
CA SER A 179 -2.57 -24.72 5.34
C SER A 179 -2.04 -23.80 6.43
N LEU A 180 -0.72 -23.66 6.56
CA LEU A 180 -0.13 -22.96 7.69
C LEU A 180 1.11 -22.17 7.29
N ILE A 181 1.20 -20.92 7.75
CA ILE A 181 2.38 -20.07 7.67
C ILE A 181 2.86 -19.78 9.10
N GLN A 182 4.14 -19.91 9.32
CA GLN A 182 4.81 -19.53 10.56
C GLN A 182 5.97 -18.57 10.25
N VAL A 183 5.96 -17.41 10.87
CA VAL A 183 7.01 -16.39 10.76
C VAL A 183 7.89 -16.48 12.00
N PHE A 184 9.18 -16.64 11.81
CA PHE A 184 10.18 -16.83 12.87
C PHE A 184 11.04 -15.59 13.05
N ASP A 185 11.47 -15.36 14.29
CA ASP A 185 12.48 -14.38 14.65
C ASP A 185 13.84 -14.72 14.01
N THR A 186 14.78 -13.80 14.08
CA THR A 186 16.19 -13.96 13.66
C THR A 186 16.92 -15.09 14.41
N ASP A 187 16.43 -15.51 15.58
CA ASP A 187 16.94 -16.68 16.31
C ASP A 187 16.54 -18.02 15.67
N ASP A 188 15.69 -17.97 14.62
CA ASP A 188 15.16 -19.12 13.89
C ASP A 188 14.38 -20.15 14.74
N SER A 189 14.06 -19.81 15.97
CA SER A 189 13.37 -20.68 16.93
C SER A 189 12.07 -20.08 17.47
N THR A 190 12.03 -18.76 17.66
CA THR A 190 10.86 -18.06 18.21
C THR A 190 9.85 -17.74 17.11
N ILE A 191 8.62 -18.25 17.26
CA ILE A 191 7.52 -17.94 16.33
C ILE A 191 6.93 -16.56 16.68
N LYS A 192 7.01 -15.62 15.74
CA LYS A 192 6.43 -14.27 15.86
C LYS A 192 4.97 -14.22 15.49
N LYS A 193 4.58 -14.90 14.41
CA LYS A 193 3.21 -14.95 13.94
C LYS A 193 2.88 -16.29 13.30
N THR A 194 1.66 -16.75 13.53
CA THR A 194 1.09 -17.93 12.86
C THR A 194 -0.15 -17.50 12.09
N ILE A 195 -0.26 -17.95 10.84
CA ILE A 195 -1.36 -17.62 9.95
C ILE A 195 -1.92 -18.91 9.38
N THR A 196 -3.23 -19.08 9.46
CA THR A 196 -3.95 -20.22 8.89
C THR A 196 -4.35 -19.91 7.45
N ILE A 197 -4.16 -20.87 6.56
CA ILE A 197 -4.61 -20.77 5.18
C ILE A 197 -5.80 -21.72 4.98
N THR A 198 -6.91 -21.17 4.52
CA THR A 198 -8.09 -21.93 4.16
C THR A 198 -8.20 -21.98 2.64
N ASN A 199 -8.06 -23.18 2.07
CA ASN A 199 -8.23 -23.42 0.65
C ASN A 199 -9.71 -23.58 0.33
N ILE A 200 -10.23 -22.76 -0.57
CA ILE A 200 -11.64 -22.74 -0.95
C ILE A 200 -11.82 -23.37 -2.33
N CYS A 201 -12.50 -24.48 -2.37
CA CYS A 201 -12.98 -25.10 -3.61
C CYS A 201 -14.35 -24.50 -3.98
N GLU A 202 -14.42 -23.70 -5.04
CA GLU A 202 -15.66 -23.10 -5.53
C GLU A 202 -15.83 -23.41 -7.02
N PRO A 203 -16.42 -24.58 -7.36
CA PRO A 203 -16.55 -25.02 -8.75
C PRO A 203 -17.64 -24.31 -9.54
N LYS A 204 -18.52 -23.56 -8.84
CA LYS A 204 -19.72 -22.97 -9.47
C LYS A 204 -19.51 -21.55 -9.95
N TYR A 205 -18.71 -20.77 -9.25
CA TYR A 205 -18.54 -19.33 -9.50
C TYR A 205 -17.11 -19.00 -9.83
N THR A 206 -16.93 -18.00 -10.71
CA THR A 206 -15.60 -17.45 -10.97
C THR A 206 -15.13 -16.68 -9.75
N THR A 207 -13.98 -17.03 -9.22
CA THR A 207 -13.33 -16.31 -8.12
C THR A 207 -12.66 -15.06 -8.66
N PHE A 208 -12.89 -13.93 -7.98
CA PHE A 208 -12.21 -12.67 -8.26
C PHE A 208 -11.16 -12.40 -7.20
N LYS A 209 -9.99 -11.98 -7.65
CA LYS A 209 -8.92 -11.49 -6.79
C LYS A 209 -8.93 -9.97 -6.80
N VAL A 210 -8.97 -9.37 -5.62
CA VAL A 210 -8.77 -7.94 -5.39
C VAL A 210 -7.48 -7.76 -4.61
N THR A 211 -6.60 -6.92 -5.09
CA THR A 211 -5.34 -6.56 -4.44
C THR A 211 -5.42 -5.09 -4.03
N PHE A 212 -5.04 -4.77 -2.81
CA PHE A 212 -5.10 -3.41 -2.28
C PHE A 212 -3.90 -3.12 -1.40
N VAL A 213 -3.63 -1.84 -1.14
CA VAL A 213 -2.62 -1.43 -0.16
C VAL A 213 -3.28 -1.39 1.21
N ASN A 214 -2.80 -2.23 2.12
CA ASN A 214 -3.36 -2.35 3.47
C ASN A 214 -2.81 -1.29 4.44
N LYS A 215 -3.25 -1.28 5.69
CA LYS A 215 -2.83 -0.30 6.70
C LYS A 215 -1.32 -0.27 6.98
N PHE A 216 -0.60 -1.33 6.64
CA PHE A 216 0.85 -1.40 6.81
C PHE A 216 1.62 -0.87 5.59
N GLY A 217 0.94 -0.41 4.53
CA GLY A 217 1.57 0.04 3.30
C GLY A 217 2.14 -1.10 2.46
N ALA A 218 1.47 -2.24 2.41
CA ALA A 218 1.84 -3.40 1.62
C ALA A 218 0.65 -3.90 0.80
N PHE A 219 0.93 -4.54 -0.35
CA PHE A 219 -0.12 -5.19 -1.14
C PHE A 219 -0.64 -6.43 -0.43
N GLU A 220 -1.95 -6.52 -0.33
CA GLU A 220 -2.67 -7.66 0.23
C GLU A 220 -3.74 -8.15 -0.74
N ASP A 221 -3.91 -9.47 -0.84
CA ASP A 221 -4.89 -10.10 -1.71
C ASP A 221 -6.12 -10.54 -0.93
N LEU A 222 -7.31 -10.17 -1.43
CA LEU A 222 -8.59 -10.67 -0.96
C LEU A 222 -9.33 -11.35 -2.10
N TYR A 223 -9.88 -12.56 -1.83
CA TYR A 223 -10.59 -13.34 -2.82
C TYR A 223 -12.09 -13.36 -2.56
N PHE A 224 -12.87 -13.23 -3.63
CA PHE A 224 -14.33 -13.28 -3.63
C PHE A 224 -14.78 -14.55 -4.34
N PHE A 225 -15.29 -15.51 -3.57
CA PHE A 225 -15.54 -16.88 -4.04
C PHE A 225 -16.95 -17.11 -4.53
N LYS A 226 -17.93 -16.27 -4.13
CA LYS A 226 -19.33 -16.49 -4.43
C LYS A 226 -19.79 -15.68 -5.63
N LYS A 227 -21.08 -15.81 -5.94
CA LYS A 227 -21.68 -15.17 -7.09
C LYS A 227 -21.38 -13.66 -7.10
N THR A 228 -20.79 -13.21 -8.19
CA THR A 228 -20.64 -11.79 -8.51
C THR A 228 -21.77 -11.39 -9.46
N SER A 229 -22.35 -10.21 -9.24
CA SER A 229 -23.28 -9.59 -10.18
C SER A 229 -22.68 -8.33 -10.75
N GLU A 230 -22.85 -8.16 -12.06
CA GLU A 230 -22.39 -6.99 -12.81
C GLU A 230 -23.58 -6.15 -13.25
N VAL A 231 -23.49 -4.87 -13.03
CA VAL A 231 -24.51 -3.89 -13.43
C VAL A 231 -23.83 -2.75 -14.17
N THR A 232 -24.26 -2.50 -15.40
CA THR A 232 -23.82 -1.34 -16.18
C THR A 232 -24.92 -0.28 -16.18
N ASN A 233 -24.64 0.86 -15.57
CA ASN A 233 -25.49 2.04 -15.60
C ASN A 233 -25.06 2.92 -16.75
N VAL A 234 -26.00 3.24 -17.64
CA VAL A 234 -25.76 4.13 -18.78
C VAL A 234 -26.56 5.41 -18.56
N THR A 235 -25.87 6.52 -18.62
CA THR A 235 -26.47 7.86 -18.60
C THR A 235 -26.22 8.55 -19.93
N ASP A 236 -27.24 9.20 -20.47
CA ASP A 236 -27.16 9.92 -21.73
C ASP A 236 -28.12 11.08 -21.75
N GLU A 237 -27.83 12.03 -22.62
CA GLU A 237 -28.73 13.12 -22.96
C GLU A 237 -29.38 12.86 -24.32
N LEU A 238 -30.65 13.18 -24.44
CA LEU A 238 -31.38 12.97 -25.66
C LEU A 238 -31.68 14.33 -26.32
N PHE A 239 -31.43 14.46 -27.61
CA PHE A 239 -31.85 15.60 -28.40
C PHE A 239 -32.80 15.16 -29.50
N LYS A 240 -33.72 16.05 -29.85
CA LYS A 240 -34.68 15.81 -30.93
C LYS A 240 -33.99 16.07 -32.27
N LYS A 241 -34.01 15.08 -33.17
CA LYS A 241 -33.57 15.24 -34.55
C LYS A 241 -34.64 15.84 -35.41
N ASN A 242 -34.25 16.58 -36.44
CA ASN A 242 -35.17 16.97 -37.48
C ASN A 242 -35.38 15.76 -38.42
N ILE A 243 -36.56 15.15 -38.38
CA ILE A 243 -36.90 13.96 -39.18
C ILE A 243 -37.38 14.31 -40.59
N ILE A 244 -37.87 15.57 -40.80
CA ILE A 244 -38.27 16.03 -42.10
C ILE A 244 -37.09 16.80 -42.71
N THR A 245 -36.38 16.16 -43.61
CA THR A 245 -35.16 16.71 -44.25
C THR A 245 -35.37 17.21 -45.65
N ASN A 246 -36.52 16.87 -46.27
CA ASN A 246 -36.87 17.20 -47.63
C ASN A 246 -38.19 17.99 -47.70
N THR A 247 -38.52 18.48 -48.86
CA THR A 247 -39.82 19.17 -49.14
C THR A 247 -41.04 18.26 -49.04
N SER A 248 -40.82 16.94 -48.87
CA SER A 248 -41.87 15.95 -48.65
C SER A 248 -42.23 15.89 -47.16
N SER A 249 -43.54 15.77 -46.87
CA SER A 249 -44.05 15.52 -45.51
C SER A 249 -43.79 14.10 -45.01
N ASN A 250 -43.20 13.23 -45.84
CA ASN A 250 -42.90 11.87 -45.48
C ASN A 250 -41.56 11.78 -44.77
N TYR A 251 -41.46 10.86 -43.81
CA TYR A 251 -40.23 10.56 -43.08
C TYR A 251 -40.00 9.04 -42.98
N ASN A 252 -38.77 8.66 -42.77
CA ASN A 252 -38.39 7.26 -42.67
C ASN A 252 -38.67 6.71 -41.27
N THR A 253 -39.50 5.68 -41.19
CA THR A 253 -39.84 5.05 -39.89
C THR A 253 -38.70 4.30 -39.23
N TYR A 254 -37.64 3.98 -39.99
CA TYR A 254 -36.42 3.31 -39.50
C TYR A 254 -35.37 4.30 -38.95
N GLU A 255 -35.63 5.60 -39.01
CA GLU A 255 -34.77 6.63 -38.43
C GLU A 255 -35.25 7.04 -37.05
N ASN A 256 -34.30 7.09 -36.10
CA ASN A 256 -34.59 7.51 -34.75
C ASN A 256 -34.94 9.00 -34.69
N GLN A 257 -36.07 9.34 -34.09
CA GLN A 257 -36.51 10.74 -33.86
C GLN A 257 -35.63 11.46 -32.83
N LYS A 258 -34.95 10.71 -31.94
CA LYS A 258 -34.06 11.25 -30.94
C LYS A 258 -32.64 10.75 -31.18
N GLY A 259 -31.66 11.62 -31.02
CA GLY A 259 -30.25 11.28 -30.97
C GLY A 259 -29.77 11.23 -29.53
N ARG A 260 -28.78 10.42 -29.25
CA ARG A 260 -28.12 10.38 -27.96
C ARG A 260 -26.85 11.22 -28.03
N ILE A 261 -26.56 11.94 -26.95
CA ILE A 261 -25.36 12.75 -26.77
C ILE A 261 -24.83 12.52 -25.33
N ASN A 262 -23.54 12.72 -25.10
CA ASN A 262 -22.91 12.58 -23.80
C ASN A 262 -23.19 11.21 -23.16
N VAL A 263 -23.02 10.13 -23.91
CA VAL A 263 -23.24 8.78 -23.40
C VAL A 263 -22.09 8.38 -22.50
N ASN A 264 -22.38 8.18 -21.21
CA ASN A 264 -21.46 7.65 -20.21
C ASN A 264 -21.96 6.32 -19.67
N ALA A 265 -21.06 5.36 -19.46
CA ALA A 265 -21.37 4.07 -18.87
C ALA A 265 -20.46 3.82 -17.67
N GLN A 266 -21.06 3.38 -16.58
CA GLN A 266 -20.34 2.94 -15.39
C GLN A 266 -20.74 1.50 -15.07
N THR A 267 -19.73 0.61 -15.00
CA THR A 267 -19.94 -0.78 -14.59
C THR A 267 -19.59 -0.92 -13.11
N SER A 268 -20.46 -1.58 -12.37
CA SER A 268 -20.28 -1.91 -10.96
C SER A 268 -20.35 -3.41 -10.78
N LEU A 269 -19.45 -3.96 -9.96
CA LEU A 269 -19.41 -5.36 -9.56
C LEU A 269 -19.83 -5.47 -8.10
N THR A 270 -20.84 -6.26 -7.80
CA THR A 270 -21.17 -6.67 -6.44
C THR A 270 -20.59 -8.06 -6.21
N MET A 271 -19.58 -8.13 -5.34
CA MET A 271 -18.82 -9.35 -5.07
C MET A 271 -19.15 -9.89 -3.67
N ASN A 272 -18.92 -11.20 -3.47
CA ASN A 272 -19.23 -11.86 -2.22
C ASN A 272 -18.13 -12.88 -1.85
N THR A 273 -17.55 -12.73 -0.67
CA THR A 273 -16.51 -13.63 -0.12
C THR A 273 -17.09 -15.00 0.29
N GLY A 274 -18.39 -15.07 0.59
CA GLY A 274 -18.97 -16.18 1.31
C GLY A 274 -18.75 -16.05 2.82
N TYR A 275 -18.84 -17.17 3.52
CA TYR A 275 -18.56 -17.19 4.97
C TYR A 275 -17.06 -17.20 5.21
N VAL A 276 -16.58 -16.20 5.92
CA VAL A 276 -15.19 -16.06 6.38
C VAL A 276 -15.19 -15.84 7.90
N SER A 277 -14.05 -16.06 8.55
CA SER A 277 -13.86 -15.81 9.98
C SER A 277 -14.01 -14.31 10.30
N GLU A 278 -14.46 -13.99 11.51
CA GLU A 278 -14.58 -12.59 12.00
C GLU A 278 -13.24 -11.83 11.95
N VAL A 279 -12.11 -12.52 12.06
CA VAL A 279 -10.78 -11.90 11.97
C VAL A 279 -10.50 -11.28 10.59
N MET A 280 -11.28 -11.65 9.57
CA MET A 280 -11.21 -11.02 8.24
C MET A 280 -11.90 -9.66 8.16
N ASN A 281 -12.71 -9.29 9.16
CA ASN A 281 -13.44 -8.02 9.15
C ASN A 281 -12.48 -6.84 9.03
N GLN A 282 -11.34 -6.89 9.73
CA GLN A 282 -10.34 -5.84 9.66
C GLN A 282 -9.72 -5.73 8.26
N THR A 283 -9.36 -6.84 7.62
CA THR A 283 -8.86 -6.84 6.24
C THR A 283 -9.89 -6.29 5.24
N ILE A 284 -11.19 -6.61 5.45
CA ILE A 284 -12.27 -6.07 4.62
C ILE A 284 -12.43 -4.56 4.84
N GLU A 285 -12.31 -4.10 6.06
CA GLU A 285 -12.35 -2.68 6.41
C GLU A 285 -11.17 -1.93 5.77
N GLU A 286 -9.96 -2.49 5.85
CA GLU A 286 -8.75 -1.95 5.21
C GLU A 286 -8.91 -1.83 3.69
N LEU A 287 -9.59 -2.78 3.04
CA LEU A 287 -9.92 -2.68 1.62
C LEU A 287 -10.75 -1.43 1.30
N PHE A 288 -11.72 -1.07 2.17
CA PHE A 288 -12.56 0.12 1.96
C PHE A 288 -11.83 1.43 2.22
N TYR A 289 -10.82 1.43 3.10
CA TYR A 289 -10.00 2.62 3.37
C TYR A 289 -8.85 2.79 2.39
N SER A 290 -8.51 1.76 1.63
CA SER A 290 -7.39 1.82 0.68
C SER A 290 -7.68 2.75 -0.50
N GLU A 291 -6.75 3.66 -0.78
CA GLU A 291 -6.78 4.53 -1.95
C GLU A 291 -6.35 3.79 -3.23
N ASN A 292 -5.64 2.67 -3.09
CA ASN A 292 -5.06 1.90 -4.18
C ASN A 292 -5.62 0.48 -4.21
N VAL A 293 -6.69 0.28 -4.98
CA VAL A 293 -7.39 -1.00 -5.08
C VAL A 293 -7.47 -1.47 -6.53
N TYR A 294 -7.14 -2.73 -6.74
CA TYR A 294 -7.05 -3.34 -8.06
C TYR A 294 -7.82 -4.66 -8.10
N ILE A 295 -8.48 -4.93 -9.22
CA ILE A 295 -9.12 -6.22 -9.48
C ILE A 295 -8.46 -6.92 -10.65
N ARG A 296 -8.30 -8.23 -10.54
CA ARG A 296 -7.93 -9.06 -11.69
C ARG A 296 -9.18 -9.47 -12.44
N TYR A 297 -9.38 -8.87 -13.61
CA TYR A 297 -10.56 -9.09 -14.46
C TYR A 297 -10.13 -9.41 -15.88
N GLU A 298 -10.58 -10.54 -16.43
CA GLU A 298 -10.26 -11.02 -17.81
C GLU A 298 -8.75 -10.93 -18.14
N ASN A 299 -7.88 -11.40 -17.24
CA ASN A 299 -6.42 -11.33 -17.37
C ASN A 299 -5.82 -9.92 -17.39
N LYS A 300 -6.59 -8.89 -17.07
CA LYS A 300 -6.13 -7.51 -16.90
C LYS A 300 -6.18 -7.12 -15.43
N THR A 301 -5.31 -6.23 -15.04
CA THR A 301 -5.39 -5.55 -13.75
C THR A 301 -6.07 -4.22 -13.96
N LEU A 302 -7.19 -3.99 -13.26
CA LEU A 302 -7.97 -2.77 -13.36
C LEU A 302 -7.98 -2.09 -11.99
N ALA A 303 -7.71 -0.78 -11.96
CA ALA A 303 -7.92 0.02 -10.78
C ALA A 303 -9.43 0.20 -10.53
N ILE A 304 -9.87 0.04 -9.30
CA ILE A 304 -11.27 0.11 -8.90
C ILE A 304 -11.44 0.98 -7.66
N ILE A 305 -12.68 1.41 -7.43
CA ILE A 305 -13.06 2.16 -6.23
C ILE A 305 -14.06 1.29 -5.47
N PRO A 306 -13.71 0.78 -4.27
CA PRO A 306 -14.62 0.01 -3.41
C PRO A 306 -15.75 0.93 -2.88
N LYS A 307 -16.94 0.36 -2.70
CA LYS A 307 -18.11 1.08 -2.20
C LYS A 307 -18.96 0.17 -1.32
#